data_29f587bab3c6f1eb86f404013873e96c
#
_entry.id   29f587bab3c6f1eb86f404013873e96c
#
_cell.length_a   1.000
_cell.length_b   1.000
_cell.length_c   1.000
_cell.angle_alpha   90.00
_cell.angle_beta   90.00
_cell.angle_gamma   90.00
#
_symmetry.space_group_name_H-M   'P 1'
#
loop_
_entity.id
_entity.type
_entity.pdbx_description
1 polymer ?
#
loop_
_entity_poly.entity_id
_entity_poly.type
_entity_poly.pdbx_seq_one_letter_code
_entity_poly.pdbx_strand_id
1 'polypeptide(L)'
;MLSRLLFTRSLAISVAAECTRTFLKNTTSSLIDAQTKGTYSGITALSDVTAYTEQFKQADIRVGILSKALKIDTSRSIHDPVLCTTFTEIIVTDKSHPYVIGTRMELDGSKITKIETLVTDQGDWAFNATGYAYFNSIEKWDPIPEAQRDTREVIQAAGDAYFNRFASINVTVPFGTPCARLEGGAYTGGRNLTANTCDLGLPSTTEVVERRYVIDDEMGVVNIYLGFPGLDRAVPDEAAPDSHTFRVEKGKIRYIHTLSTCEGHPGCGMNGTIPTR
;
A
#
# COMPACT_ATOMS: atom_id res chain seq x y z
N MET A 1 28.42 -9.06 -65.41
CA MET A 1 28.37 -8.08 -64.28
C MET A 1 27.13 -8.35 -63.49
N LEU A 2 27.24 -9.08 -62.36
CA LEU A 2 26.09 -9.31 -61.39
C LEU A 2 26.16 -8.28 -60.29
N SER A 3 25.15 -7.39 -60.23
CA SER A 3 25.00 -6.43 -59.21
C SER A 3 24.32 -7.11 -57.97
N ARG A 4 25.04 -7.22 -56.86
CA ARG A 4 24.49 -7.70 -55.58
C ARG A 4 23.80 -6.53 -54.87
N LEU A 5 22.47 -6.57 -54.79
CA LEU A 5 21.72 -5.67 -53.85
C LEU A 5 21.91 -6.16 -52.42
N LEU A 6 22.57 -5.36 -51.60
CA LEU A 6 22.62 -5.51 -50.16
C LEU A 6 21.33 -4.94 -49.56
N PHE A 7 20.45 -5.81 -49.05
CA PHE A 7 19.33 -5.43 -48.22
C PHE A 7 19.83 -5.23 -46.78
N THR A 8 19.95 -3.99 -46.33
CA THR A 8 20.14 -3.66 -44.91
C THR A 8 18.80 -3.77 -44.23
N ARG A 9 18.62 -4.81 -43.40
CA ARG A 9 17.50 -4.89 -42.45
C ARG A 9 17.79 -3.94 -41.28
N SER A 10 17.08 -2.83 -41.21
CA SER A 10 17.00 -2.02 -39.99
C SER A 10 16.23 -2.82 -38.94
N LEU A 11 16.91 -3.27 -37.90
CA LEU A 11 16.25 -3.72 -36.67
C LEU A 11 15.69 -2.48 -35.99
N ALA A 12 14.37 -2.31 -36.05
CA ALA A 12 13.68 -1.41 -35.16
C ALA A 12 13.77 -2.00 -33.75
N ILE A 13 14.66 -1.45 -32.92
CA ILE A 13 14.67 -1.70 -31.48
C ILE A 13 13.39 -1.03 -30.95
N SER A 14 12.37 -1.82 -30.66
CA SER A 14 11.22 -1.37 -29.85
C SER A 14 11.78 -1.08 -28.46
N VAL A 15 12.02 0.19 -28.17
CA VAL A 15 12.24 0.64 -26.80
C VAL A 15 10.90 0.40 -26.10
N ALA A 16 10.80 -0.67 -25.33
CA ALA A 16 9.70 -0.82 -24.40
C ALA A 16 9.68 0.46 -23.56
N ALA A 17 8.51 1.09 -23.40
CA ALA A 17 8.39 2.30 -22.62
C ALA A 17 8.88 1.93 -21.21
N GLU A 18 10.03 2.50 -20.82
CA GLU A 18 10.61 2.25 -19.52
C GLU A 18 9.63 2.75 -18.44
N CYS A 19 9.45 1.97 -17.40
CA CYS A 19 8.62 2.30 -16.25
C CYS A 19 9.32 3.37 -15.40
N THR A 20 9.36 4.59 -15.91
CA THR A 20 10.05 5.69 -15.22
C THR A 20 9.24 6.17 -14.01
N ARG A 21 9.94 6.66 -12.99
CA ARG A 21 9.29 7.27 -11.82
C ARG A 21 8.33 8.41 -12.22
N THR A 22 8.68 9.22 -13.22
CA THR A 22 7.82 10.29 -13.74
C THR A 22 6.53 9.72 -14.32
N PHE A 23 6.60 8.65 -15.09
CA PHE A 23 5.43 7.98 -15.63
C PHE A 23 4.52 7.45 -14.51
N LEU A 24 5.09 6.78 -13.50
CA LEU A 24 4.35 6.28 -12.35
C LEU A 24 3.72 7.43 -11.53
N LYS A 25 4.43 8.52 -11.31
CA LYS A 25 3.89 9.74 -10.64
C LYS A 25 2.68 10.31 -11.40
N ASN A 26 2.75 10.40 -12.73
CA ASN A 26 1.64 10.88 -13.54
C ASN A 26 0.43 9.92 -13.47
N THR A 27 0.68 8.62 -13.46
CA THR A 27 -0.37 7.60 -13.34
C THR A 27 -1.09 7.68 -12.00
N THR A 28 -0.35 7.79 -10.88
CA THR A 28 -0.97 7.95 -9.56
C THR A 28 -1.68 9.29 -9.38
N SER A 29 -1.17 10.37 -9.97
CA SER A 29 -1.88 11.67 -9.98
C SER A 29 -3.21 11.55 -10.72
N SER A 30 -3.25 10.85 -11.86
CA SER A 30 -4.50 10.62 -12.59
C SER A 30 -5.49 9.74 -11.83
N LEU A 31 -5.00 8.76 -11.04
CA LEU A 31 -5.83 7.96 -10.14
C LEU A 31 -6.52 8.85 -9.09
N ILE A 32 -5.77 9.73 -8.43
CA ILE A 32 -6.29 10.65 -7.41
C ILE A 32 -7.32 11.60 -8.02
N ASP A 33 -7.03 12.16 -9.19
CA ASP A 33 -7.95 13.04 -9.92
C ASP A 33 -9.23 12.31 -10.34
N ALA A 34 -9.10 11.08 -10.82
CA ALA A 34 -10.23 10.22 -11.20
C ALA A 34 -11.10 9.88 -9.99
N GLN A 35 -10.49 9.51 -8.86
CA GLN A 35 -11.19 9.23 -7.61
C GLN A 35 -11.92 10.46 -7.06
N THR A 36 -11.31 11.65 -7.14
CA THR A 36 -11.94 12.90 -6.72
C THR A 36 -13.21 13.18 -7.53
N LYS A 37 -13.20 12.83 -8.82
CA LYS A 37 -14.33 13.05 -9.76
C LYS A 37 -15.30 11.88 -9.82
N GLY A 38 -14.97 10.72 -9.27
CA GLY A 38 -15.73 9.48 -9.44
C GLY A 38 -15.74 8.98 -10.90
N THR A 39 -14.64 9.19 -11.61
CA THR A 39 -14.54 8.92 -13.06
C THR A 39 -13.33 8.04 -13.35
N TYR A 40 -13.44 6.73 -13.06
CA TYR A 40 -12.35 5.76 -13.24
C TYR A 40 -11.69 5.81 -14.64
N SER A 41 -12.45 6.14 -15.68
CA SER A 41 -11.93 6.27 -17.05
C SER A 41 -10.94 7.43 -17.24
N GLY A 42 -10.79 8.30 -16.24
CA GLY A 42 -9.77 9.36 -16.21
C GLY A 42 -8.40 8.86 -15.78
N ILE A 43 -8.27 7.61 -15.32
CA ILE A 43 -6.98 7.02 -14.94
C ILE A 43 -6.14 6.82 -16.19
N THR A 44 -4.98 7.50 -16.25
CA THR A 44 -4.04 7.35 -17.37
C THR A 44 -3.49 5.92 -17.40
N ALA A 45 -3.20 5.41 -18.60
CA ALA A 45 -2.71 4.06 -18.81
C ALA A 45 -3.73 2.93 -18.53
N LEU A 46 -4.97 3.25 -18.13
CA LEU A 46 -6.04 2.25 -18.02
C LEU A 46 -6.32 1.62 -19.40
N SER A 47 -6.64 0.35 -19.42
CA SER A 47 -7.00 -0.39 -20.65
C SER A 47 -8.20 -1.28 -20.42
N ASP A 48 -8.86 -1.72 -21.50
CA ASP A 48 -10.01 -2.60 -21.45
C ASP A 48 -9.72 -3.98 -20.84
N VAL A 49 -8.43 -4.34 -20.76
CA VAL A 49 -7.99 -5.62 -20.19
C VAL A 49 -7.45 -5.49 -18.77
N THR A 50 -7.54 -4.29 -18.16
CA THR A 50 -7.10 -4.08 -16.77
C THR A 50 -7.95 -4.90 -15.82
N ALA A 51 -7.34 -5.81 -15.07
CA ALA A 51 -8.00 -6.53 -14.00
C ALA A 51 -8.25 -5.61 -12.80
N TYR A 52 -9.43 -5.67 -12.20
CA TYR A 52 -9.78 -4.86 -11.03
C TYR A 52 -10.29 -5.73 -9.90
N THR A 53 -9.76 -5.52 -8.69
CA THR A 53 -10.23 -6.19 -7.47
C THR A 53 -10.48 -5.18 -6.35
N GLU A 54 -11.53 -5.41 -5.57
CA GLU A 54 -11.74 -4.80 -4.26
C GLU A 54 -11.68 -5.89 -3.19
N GLN A 55 -11.01 -5.65 -2.08
CA GLN A 55 -10.86 -6.62 -0.99
C GLN A 55 -10.39 -8.01 -1.52
N PHE A 56 -9.44 -8.00 -2.47
CA PHE A 56 -8.91 -9.17 -3.19
C PHE A 56 -9.93 -9.97 -4.02
N LYS A 57 -11.17 -9.53 -4.08
CA LYS A 57 -12.21 -10.15 -4.90
C LYS A 57 -12.36 -9.42 -6.23
N GLN A 58 -12.60 -10.19 -7.31
CA GLN A 58 -12.89 -9.59 -8.61
C GLN A 58 -14.07 -8.64 -8.49
N ALA A 59 -13.90 -7.42 -9.00
CA ALA A 59 -14.93 -6.37 -8.94
C ALA A 59 -15.13 -5.69 -10.30
N ASP A 60 -16.21 -4.95 -10.43
CA ASP A 60 -16.47 -4.12 -11.60
C ASP A 60 -16.08 -2.67 -11.29
N ILE A 61 -15.03 -2.19 -11.94
CA ILE A 61 -14.52 -0.83 -11.78
C ILE A 61 -15.56 0.26 -12.03
N ARG A 62 -16.60 -0.05 -12.82
CA ARG A 62 -17.66 0.89 -13.18
C ARG A 62 -18.62 1.20 -12.03
N VAL A 63 -18.65 0.34 -11.02
CA VAL A 63 -19.54 0.46 -9.84
C VAL A 63 -18.81 0.40 -8.52
N GLY A 64 -17.51 0.08 -8.55
CA GLY A 64 -16.63 0.03 -7.39
C GLY A 64 -16.28 1.39 -6.82
N ILE A 65 -15.37 1.41 -5.84
CA ILE A 65 -14.97 2.64 -5.15
C ILE A 65 -14.38 3.69 -6.11
N LEU A 66 -13.66 3.27 -7.16
CA LEU A 66 -13.05 4.18 -8.15
C LEU A 66 -14.09 4.93 -9.02
N SER A 67 -15.35 4.53 -8.97
CA SER A 67 -16.48 5.21 -9.62
C SER A 67 -17.22 6.17 -8.69
N LYS A 68 -16.82 6.29 -7.43
CA LYS A 68 -17.42 7.21 -6.47
C LYS A 68 -16.59 8.48 -6.35
N ALA A 69 -17.24 9.64 -6.50
CA ALA A 69 -16.57 10.91 -6.25
C ALA A 69 -16.30 11.07 -4.75
N LEU A 70 -15.02 11.24 -4.38
CA LEU A 70 -14.62 11.38 -2.99
C LEU A 70 -13.97 12.74 -2.73
N LYS A 71 -14.33 13.35 -1.59
CA LYS A 71 -13.64 14.53 -1.07
C LYS A 71 -12.37 14.08 -0.34
N ILE A 72 -11.27 13.98 -1.07
CA ILE A 72 -9.99 13.52 -0.55
C ILE A 72 -9.37 14.61 0.33
N ASP A 73 -9.07 14.29 1.59
CA ASP A 73 -8.38 15.19 2.52
C ASP A 73 -6.86 15.09 2.36
N THR A 74 -6.35 13.88 2.19
CA THR A 74 -4.91 13.60 2.05
C THR A 74 -4.71 12.37 1.18
N SER A 75 -3.61 12.38 0.39
CA SER A 75 -3.15 11.22 -0.35
C SER A 75 -1.63 11.13 -0.34
N ARG A 76 -1.11 9.90 -0.39
CA ARG A 76 0.31 9.61 -0.56
C ARG A 76 0.47 8.47 -1.56
N SER A 77 1.38 8.66 -2.51
CA SER A 77 1.75 7.63 -3.47
C SER A 77 3.22 7.27 -3.37
N ILE A 78 3.53 5.99 -3.49
CA ILE A 78 4.87 5.43 -3.64
C ILE A 78 5.00 4.75 -4.99
N HIS A 79 6.22 4.74 -5.52
CA HIS A 79 6.48 4.41 -6.92
C HIS A 79 7.67 3.47 -7.01
N ASP A 80 7.46 2.31 -7.60
CA ASP A 80 8.47 1.28 -7.81
C ASP A 80 8.80 1.13 -9.32
N PRO A 81 9.82 1.83 -9.83
CA PRO A 81 10.21 1.72 -11.23
C PRO A 81 10.78 0.34 -11.61
N VAL A 82 11.26 -0.44 -10.63
CA VAL A 82 11.87 -1.75 -10.88
C VAL A 82 10.81 -2.81 -11.12
N LEU A 83 9.76 -2.84 -10.27
CA LEU A 83 8.63 -3.76 -10.43
C LEU A 83 7.51 -3.20 -11.29
N CYS A 84 7.63 -1.95 -11.73
CA CYS A 84 6.58 -1.21 -12.43
C CYS A 84 5.25 -1.23 -11.66
N THR A 85 5.31 -0.90 -10.39
CA THR A 85 4.15 -0.90 -9.49
C THR A 85 4.03 0.41 -8.73
N THR A 86 2.82 0.72 -8.30
CA THR A 86 2.53 1.87 -7.43
C THR A 86 1.63 1.45 -6.28
N PHE A 87 1.69 2.20 -5.19
CA PHE A 87 0.68 2.16 -4.15
C PHE A 87 0.27 3.59 -3.81
N THR A 88 -1.03 3.81 -3.64
CA THR A 88 -1.60 5.11 -3.25
C THR A 88 -2.50 4.92 -2.05
N GLU A 89 -2.20 5.61 -0.96
CA GLU A 89 -3.04 5.75 0.22
C GLU A 89 -3.88 7.01 0.07
N ILE A 90 -5.20 6.91 0.29
CA ILE A 90 -6.16 8.02 0.25
C ILE A 90 -6.92 8.04 1.56
N ILE A 91 -7.04 9.22 2.17
CA ILE A 91 -7.78 9.44 3.42
C ILE A 91 -8.94 10.38 3.15
N VAL A 92 -10.15 9.97 3.54
CA VAL A 92 -11.40 10.72 3.44
C VAL A 92 -12.04 10.77 4.83
N THR A 93 -12.12 11.97 5.41
CA THR A 93 -12.69 12.17 6.75
C THR A 93 -14.14 12.67 6.71
N ASP A 94 -14.77 12.68 5.53
CA ASP A 94 -16.18 13.07 5.38
C ASP A 94 -17.06 12.21 6.29
N LYS A 95 -17.78 12.85 7.20
CA LYS A 95 -18.61 12.17 8.21
C LYS A 95 -19.75 11.35 7.61
N SER A 96 -20.18 11.68 6.41
CA SER A 96 -21.25 10.92 5.73
C SER A 96 -20.78 9.55 5.29
N HIS A 97 -19.52 9.43 4.88
CA HIS A 97 -18.89 8.16 4.53
C HIS A 97 -17.36 8.29 4.55
N PRO A 98 -16.72 8.09 5.72
CA PRO A 98 -15.27 8.16 5.86
C PRO A 98 -14.62 6.91 5.28
N TYR A 99 -13.41 7.08 4.67
CA TYR A 99 -12.62 5.99 4.12
C TYR A 99 -11.13 6.15 4.42
N VAL A 100 -10.41 5.04 4.53
CA VAL A 100 -8.97 4.97 4.24
C VAL A 100 -8.78 3.90 3.17
N ILE A 101 -8.24 4.31 2.02
CA ILE A 101 -8.19 3.47 0.83
C ILE A 101 -6.73 3.26 0.43
N GLY A 102 -6.34 2.01 0.20
CA GLY A 102 -5.08 1.63 -0.40
C GLY A 102 -5.30 1.09 -1.80
N THR A 103 -4.68 1.68 -2.82
CA THR A 103 -4.76 1.20 -4.20
C THR A 103 -3.37 0.87 -4.72
N ARG A 104 -3.17 -0.41 -5.07
CA ARG A 104 -1.97 -0.92 -5.73
C ARG A 104 -2.24 -1.09 -7.23
N MET A 105 -1.33 -0.60 -8.07
CA MET A 105 -1.39 -0.82 -9.51
C MET A 105 -0.15 -1.56 -10.00
N GLU A 106 -0.35 -2.52 -10.89
CA GLU A 106 0.70 -3.18 -11.68
C GLU A 106 0.62 -2.68 -13.11
N LEU A 107 1.78 -2.40 -13.70
CA LEU A 107 1.87 -1.92 -15.07
C LEU A 107 2.82 -2.82 -15.88
N ASP A 108 2.50 -2.96 -17.15
CA ASP A 108 3.38 -3.54 -18.16
C ASP A 108 3.57 -2.52 -19.29
N GLY A 109 4.81 -2.07 -19.44
CA GLY A 109 5.12 -0.93 -20.29
C GLY A 109 4.32 0.31 -19.91
N SER A 110 3.47 0.80 -20.82
CA SER A 110 2.67 2.00 -20.63
C SER A 110 1.21 1.74 -20.19
N LYS A 111 0.88 0.50 -19.80
CA LYS A 111 -0.50 0.11 -19.49
C LYS A 111 -0.63 -0.52 -18.12
N ILE A 112 -1.70 -0.17 -17.41
CA ILE A 112 -2.09 -0.83 -16.18
C ILE A 112 -2.67 -2.21 -16.53
N THR A 113 -2.10 -3.25 -15.94
CA THR A 113 -2.57 -4.63 -16.09
C THR A 113 -3.48 -5.05 -14.95
N LYS A 114 -3.26 -4.48 -13.75
CA LYS A 114 -4.05 -4.78 -12.56
C LYS A 114 -4.19 -3.59 -11.64
N ILE A 115 -5.37 -3.44 -11.06
CA ILE A 115 -5.66 -2.52 -9.95
C ILE A 115 -6.22 -3.35 -8.80
N GLU A 116 -5.60 -3.27 -7.64
CA GLU A 116 -6.04 -3.90 -6.40
C GLU A 116 -6.34 -2.81 -5.37
N THR A 117 -7.57 -2.74 -4.91
CA THR A 117 -7.99 -1.71 -3.95
C THR A 117 -8.46 -2.34 -2.65
N LEU A 118 -7.93 -1.87 -1.52
CA LEU A 118 -8.45 -2.11 -0.18
C LEU A 118 -9.20 -0.87 0.27
N VAL A 119 -10.47 -1.02 0.59
CA VAL A 119 -11.34 0.06 1.05
C VAL A 119 -11.68 -0.22 2.50
N THR A 120 -11.08 0.52 3.43
CA THR A 120 -11.46 0.42 4.83
C THR A 120 -12.47 1.49 5.19
N ASP A 121 -13.51 1.09 5.91
CA ASP A 121 -14.57 1.96 6.40
C ASP A 121 -15.09 1.52 7.78
N GLN A 122 -16.25 2.05 8.18
CA GLN A 122 -16.84 1.76 9.49
C GLN A 122 -17.10 0.26 9.67
N GLY A 123 -16.46 -0.33 10.63
CA GLY A 123 -16.56 -1.76 10.96
C GLY A 123 -15.26 -2.53 10.69
N ASP A 124 -14.33 -1.98 9.92
CA ASP A 124 -13.02 -2.59 9.70
C ASP A 124 -12.09 -2.47 10.90
N TRP A 125 -10.93 -3.11 10.83
CA TRP A 125 -9.94 -3.15 11.91
C TRP A 125 -9.56 -1.77 12.42
N ALA A 126 -9.85 -1.48 13.69
CA ALA A 126 -9.51 -0.23 14.37
C ALA A 126 -9.91 1.06 13.62
N PHE A 127 -10.88 0.99 12.69
CA PHE A 127 -11.18 2.06 11.76
C PHE A 127 -11.57 3.37 12.44
N ASN A 128 -10.82 4.42 12.14
CA ASN A 128 -11.07 5.81 12.50
C ASN A 128 -10.34 6.74 11.54
N ALA A 129 -10.99 7.14 10.45
CA ALA A 129 -10.38 7.98 9.42
C ALA A 129 -9.86 9.33 9.94
N THR A 130 -10.55 9.95 10.92
CA THR A 130 -10.11 11.21 11.53
C THR A 130 -8.83 11.01 12.36
N GLY A 131 -8.75 9.93 13.14
CA GLY A 131 -7.54 9.56 13.87
C GLY A 131 -6.40 9.24 12.90
N TYR A 132 -6.70 8.50 11.82
CA TYR A 132 -5.72 8.18 10.78
C TYR A 132 -5.13 9.44 10.13
N ALA A 133 -6.00 10.38 9.72
CA ALA A 133 -5.58 11.65 9.13
C ALA A 133 -4.69 12.46 10.10
N TYR A 134 -5.09 12.52 11.39
CA TYR A 134 -4.32 13.23 12.40
C TYR A 134 -2.92 12.65 12.59
N PHE A 135 -2.80 11.35 12.84
CA PHE A 135 -1.51 10.72 13.09
C PHE A 135 -0.62 10.69 11.83
N ASN A 136 -1.21 10.45 10.66
CA ASN A 136 -0.50 10.60 9.39
C ASN A 136 0.11 11.99 9.20
N SER A 137 -0.56 13.05 9.67
CA SER A 137 -0.10 14.44 9.49
C SER A 137 1.08 14.83 10.37
N ILE A 138 1.32 14.12 11.47
CA ILE A 138 2.44 14.40 12.40
C ILE A 138 3.70 13.57 12.10
N GLU A 139 3.60 12.58 11.23
CA GLU A 139 4.71 11.76 10.77
C GLU A 139 5.47 12.44 9.62
N LYS A 140 6.75 12.10 9.49
CA LYS A 140 7.62 12.65 8.46
C LYS A 140 7.82 11.66 7.32
N TRP A 141 7.29 12.01 6.16
CA TRP A 141 7.36 11.18 4.94
C TRP A 141 8.10 11.88 3.79
N ASP A 142 9.01 12.80 4.11
CA ASP A 142 9.81 13.46 3.09
C ASP A 142 10.72 12.47 2.34
N PRO A 143 11.04 12.70 1.06
CA PRO A 143 12.02 11.91 0.33
C PRO A 143 13.38 11.89 1.06
N ILE A 144 14.03 10.73 1.05
CA ILE A 144 15.36 10.56 1.67
C ILE A 144 16.41 11.09 0.71
N PRO A 145 17.36 11.95 1.19
CA PRO A 145 18.50 12.37 0.38
C PRO A 145 19.26 11.16 -0.18
N GLU A 146 19.65 11.18 -1.44
CA GLU A 146 20.20 10.05 -2.18
C GLU A 146 21.34 9.33 -1.43
N ALA A 147 22.26 10.10 -0.85
CA ALA A 147 23.37 9.55 -0.09
C ALA A 147 23.00 8.86 1.25
N GLN A 148 21.73 8.94 1.65
CA GLN A 148 21.22 8.37 2.90
C GLN A 148 20.16 7.29 2.66
N ARG A 149 19.83 6.98 1.39
CA ARG A 149 18.84 5.97 1.05
C ARG A 149 19.36 4.57 1.38
N ASP A 150 18.51 3.77 1.98
CA ASP A 150 18.73 2.34 2.09
C ASP A 150 18.52 1.67 0.73
N THR A 151 19.15 0.51 0.51
CA THR A 151 18.89 -0.27 -0.71
C THR A 151 17.51 -0.92 -0.67
N ARG A 152 16.98 -1.28 -1.82
CA ARG A 152 15.69 -1.96 -1.94
C ARG A 152 15.61 -3.23 -1.10
N GLU A 153 16.71 -4.01 -1.07
CA GLU A 153 16.82 -5.25 -0.30
C GLU A 153 16.72 -4.98 1.21
N VAL A 154 17.32 -3.91 1.70
CA VAL A 154 17.26 -3.50 3.12
C VAL A 154 15.83 -3.06 3.47
N ILE A 155 15.19 -2.27 2.60
CA ILE A 155 13.83 -1.79 2.80
C ILE A 155 12.84 -2.97 2.80
N GLN A 156 12.95 -3.88 1.84
CA GLN A 156 12.11 -5.07 1.75
C GLN A 156 12.31 -5.99 2.96
N ALA A 157 13.56 -6.28 3.31
CA ALA A 157 13.90 -7.16 4.43
C ALA A 157 13.36 -6.65 5.77
N ALA A 158 13.27 -5.33 5.96
CA ALA A 158 12.68 -4.74 7.15
C ALA A 158 11.18 -5.04 7.26
N GLY A 159 10.41 -4.89 6.18
CA GLY A 159 8.99 -5.26 6.12
C GLY A 159 8.77 -6.76 6.27
N ASP A 160 9.61 -7.57 5.61
CA ASP A 160 9.54 -9.04 5.72
C ASP A 160 9.83 -9.52 7.14
N ALA A 161 10.80 -8.92 7.83
CA ALA A 161 11.12 -9.26 9.22
C ALA A 161 9.92 -9.00 10.15
N TYR A 162 9.15 -7.92 9.91
CA TYR A 162 7.94 -7.65 10.67
C TYR A 162 6.94 -8.78 10.56
N PHE A 163 6.61 -9.22 9.35
CA PHE A 163 5.65 -10.32 9.15
C PHE A 163 6.20 -11.69 9.54
N ASN A 164 7.50 -11.93 9.34
CA ASN A 164 8.14 -13.17 9.80
C ASN A 164 8.11 -13.29 11.33
N ARG A 165 8.11 -12.15 12.05
CA ARG A 165 7.94 -12.11 13.51
C ARG A 165 6.57 -12.60 13.95
N PHE A 166 5.54 -12.43 13.13
CA PHE A 166 4.20 -12.97 13.40
C PHE A 166 4.16 -14.50 13.33
N ALA A 167 5.04 -15.13 12.57
CA ALA A 167 5.17 -16.59 12.51
C ALA A 167 6.16 -17.13 13.55
N SER A 168 7.14 -16.33 14.01
CA SER A 168 8.17 -16.81 14.94
C SER A 168 8.70 -15.70 15.85
N ILE A 169 8.61 -15.93 17.16
CA ILE A 169 9.14 -15.02 18.18
C ILE A 169 10.66 -14.80 18.09
N ASN A 170 11.38 -15.72 17.42
CA ASN A 170 12.84 -15.66 17.29
C ASN A 170 13.31 -14.67 16.22
N VAL A 171 12.40 -14.14 15.41
CA VAL A 171 12.73 -13.14 14.38
C VAL A 171 12.93 -11.78 15.03
N THR A 172 14.09 -11.20 14.78
CA THR A 172 14.40 -9.83 15.20
C THR A 172 13.92 -8.85 14.14
N VAL A 173 12.99 -7.97 14.50
CA VAL A 173 12.51 -6.90 13.61
C VAL A 173 13.40 -5.65 13.82
N PRO A 174 13.85 -5.00 12.74
CA PRO A 174 14.73 -3.84 12.85
C PRO A 174 13.95 -2.56 13.21
N PHE A 175 13.23 -2.54 14.33
CA PHE A 175 12.55 -1.34 14.81
C PHE A 175 13.54 -0.22 15.12
N GLY A 176 13.13 1.01 14.77
CA GLY A 176 13.85 2.22 15.13
C GLY A 176 13.36 2.84 16.44
N THR A 177 13.97 3.97 16.78
CA THR A 177 13.50 4.88 17.83
C THR A 177 13.61 6.29 17.26
N PRO A 178 12.47 6.98 17.01
CA PRO A 178 11.10 6.55 17.24
C PRO A 178 10.61 5.43 16.29
N CYS A 179 9.57 4.72 16.70
CA CYS A 179 8.79 3.83 15.86
C CYS A 179 7.35 3.76 16.40
N ALA A 180 6.35 3.90 15.50
CA ALA A 180 4.94 3.77 15.85
C ALA A 180 4.15 3.09 14.73
N ARG A 181 3.03 2.45 15.10
CA ARG A 181 2.08 1.84 14.15
C ARG A 181 0.78 2.64 14.16
N LEU A 182 0.28 2.93 12.97
CA LEU A 182 -1.04 3.51 12.71
C LEU A 182 -1.93 2.43 12.13
N GLU A 183 -2.77 1.84 12.97
CA GLU A 183 -3.64 0.71 12.64
C GLU A 183 -5.08 1.19 12.50
N GLY A 184 -5.59 1.37 11.29
CA GLY A 184 -6.95 1.82 11.00
C GLY A 184 -7.34 3.19 11.57
N GLY A 185 -6.49 3.81 12.38
CA GLY A 185 -6.69 5.07 13.09
C GLY A 185 -6.33 5.01 14.57
N ALA A 186 -6.03 3.82 15.12
CA ALA A 186 -5.37 3.65 16.41
C ALA A 186 -3.86 3.82 16.25
N TYR A 187 -3.21 4.56 17.15
CA TYR A 187 -1.78 4.88 17.07
C TYR A 187 -1.05 4.35 18.29
N THR A 188 -0.10 3.43 18.08
CA THR A 188 0.64 2.83 19.20
C THR A 188 1.56 3.82 19.90
N GLY A 189 2.05 4.84 19.21
CA GLY A 189 2.87 5.91 19.75
C GLY A 189 2.15 6.74 20.82
N GLY A 190 0.83 6.82 20.74
CA GLY A 190 0.00 7.56 21.69
C GLY A 190 0.51 8.99 21.92
N ARG A 191 0.87 9.31 23.16
CA ARG A 191 1.44 10.61 23.53
C ARG A 191 2.97 10.66 23.47
N ASN A 192 3.66 9.53 23.25
CA ASN A 192 5.11 9.46 23.21
C ASN A 192 5.61 9.18 21.79
N LEU A 193 5.75 10.23 21.01
CA LEU A 193 6.21 10.18 19.62
C LEU A 193 7.73 9.94 19.48
N THR A 194 8.46 9.79 20.58
CA THR A 194 9.92 9.60 20.57
C THR A 194 10.33 8.18 20.99
N ALA A 195 9.37 7.34 21.38
CA ALA A 195 9.62 5.97 21.81
C ALA A 195 9.54 4.97 20.64
N ASN A 196 10.05 3.75 20.85
CA ASN A 196 9.71 2.60 20.04
C ASN A 196 8.47 1.92 20.66
N THR A 197 7.35 1.97 19.93
CA THR A 197 6.09 1.32 20.30
C THR A 197 5.61 0.33 19.23
N CYS A 198 6.46 0.06 18.21
CA CYS A 198 6.14 -0.83 17.11
C CYS A 198 6.10 -2.32 17.51
N ASP A 199 6.81 -2.72 18.55
CA ASP A 199 6.93 -4.11 19.01
C ASP A 199 5.82 -4.54 20.00
N LEU A 200 4.92 -3.63 20.35
CA LEU A 200 3.86 -3.91 21.32
C LEU A 200 2.80 -4.88 20.74
N GLY A 201 2.56 -5.99 21.43
CA GLY A 201 1.44 -6.88 21.16
C GLY A 201 1.51 -7.66 19.85
N LEU A 202 2.70 -7.90 19.29
CA LEU A 202 2.86 -8.72 18.09
C LEU A 202 2.63 -10.20 18.40
N PRO A 203 1.75 -10.91 17.64
CA PRO A 203 1.60 -12.36 17.75
C PRO A 203 2.86 -13.08 17.27
N SER A 204 2.91 -14.42 17.47
CA SER A 204 4.03 -15.25 17.05
C SER A 204 3.61 -16.62 16.52
N THR A 205 2.35 -16.73 16.10
CA THR A 205 1.72 -17.98 15.66
C THR A 205 0.95 -17.84 14.36
N THR A 206 1.07 -16.68 13.68
CA THR A 206 0.33 -16.37 12.45
C THR A 206 1.31 -16.23 11.29
N GLU A 207 1.14 -17.02 10.26
CA GLU A 207 1.88 -16.88 9.00
C GLU A 207 1.03 -16.14 7.98
N VAL A 208 1.46 -14.95 7.59
CA VAL A 208 0.79 -14.17 6.54
C VAL A 208 1.13 -14.73 5.17
N VAL A 209 0.18 -14.63 4.23
CA VAL A 209 0.26 -15.26 2.92
C VAL A 209 0.21 -14.23 1.77
N GLU A 210 0.63 -14.65 0.59
CA GLU A 210 0.46 -13.89 -0.67
C GLU A 210 1.03 -12.48 -0.67
N ARG A 211 2.25 -12.30 -0.13
CA ARG A 211 2.91 -10.98 -0.07
C ARG A 211 3.18 -10.43 -1.48
N ARG A 212 2.75 -9.20 -1.74
CA ARG A 212 3.00 -8.44 -2.96
C ARG A 212 3.55 -7.07 -2.60
N TYR A 213 4.60 -6.63 -3.28
CA TYR A 213 5.41 -5.50 -2.86
C TYR A 213 5.28 -4.30 -3.78
N VAL A 214 5.41 -3.10 -3.22
CA VAL A 214 5.77 -1.87 -3.89
C VAL A 214 6.90 -1.24 -3.08
N ILE A 215 8.08 -1.05 -3.68
CA ILE A 215 9.27 -0.57 -2.96
C ILE A 215 9.74 0.75 -3.58
N ASP A 216 9.74 1.79 -2.79
CA ASP A 216 10.19 3.13 -3.18
C ASP A 216 11.43 3.51 -2.38
N ASP A 217 12.60 3.40 -3.00
CA ASP A 217 13.89 3.70 -2.39
C ASP A 217 14.10 5.20 -2.15
N GLU A 218 13.51 6.07 -2.98
CA GLU A 218 13.52 7.51 -2.79
C GLU A 218 12.79 7.91 -1.50
N MET A 219 11.67 7.24 -1.25
CA MET A 219 10.88 7.45 -0.04
C MET A 219 11.32 6.58 1.13
N GLY A 220 12.22 5.60 0.93
CA GLY A 220 12.57 4.60 1.95
C GLY A 220 11.34 3.82 2.41
N VAL A 221 10.49 3.41 1.49
CA VAL A 221 9.18 2.82 1.81
C VAL A 221 9.00 1.48 1.12
N VAL A 222 8.44 0.53 1.84
CA VAL A 222 7.82 -0.67 1.26
C VAL A 222 6.36 -0.75 1.67
N ASN A 223 5.46 -0.92 0.69
CA ASN A 223 4.11 -1.37 0.94
C ASN A 223 4.03 -2.86 0.61
N ILE A 224 3.38 -3.62 1.47
CA ILE A 224 3.17 -5.05 1.33
C ILE A 224 1.68 -5.34 1.42
N TYR A 225 1.08 -5.75 0.30
CA TYR A 225 -0.25 -6.35 0.25
C TYR A 225 -0.13 -7.83 0.60
N LEU A 226 -1.04 -8.34 1.42
CA LEU A 226 -1.00 -9.73 1.88
C LEU A 226 -2.36 -10.21 2.38
N GLY A 227 -2.52 -11.51 2.51
CA GLY A 227 -3.62 -12.13 3.27
C GLY A 227 -3.18 -12.34 4.72
N PHE A 228 -4.03 -11.92 5.67
CA PHE A 228 -3.75 -12.03 7.10
C PHE A 228 -4.68 -13.05 7.77
N PRO A 229 -4.26 -14.33 7.95
CA PRO A 229 -5.07 -15.35 8.62
C PRO A 229 -5.32 -14.99 10.08
N GLY A 230 -6.54 -15.22 10.56
CA GLY A 230 -6.94 -14.98 11.95
C GLY A 230 -7.09 -13.51 12.34
N LEU A 231 -6.96 -12.57 11.41
CA LEU A 231 -7.28 -11.18 11.67
C LEU A 231 -8.79 -11.03 11.91
N ASP A 232 -9.61 -11.56 11.01
CA ASP A 232 -11.04 -11.67 11.21
C ASP A 232 -11.35 -12.90 12.08
N ARG A 233 -11.76 -12.67 13.31
CA ARG A 233 -12.03 -13.73 14.28
C ARG A 233 -13.32 -14.48 14.04
N ALA A 234 -14.21 -13.92 13.20
CA ALA A 234 -15.43 -14.61 12.82
C ALA A 234 -15.16 -15.70 11.79
N VAL A 235 -14.10 -15.56 11.00
CA VAL A 235 -13.65 -16.52 9.97
C VAL A 235 -12.13 -16.74 10.07
N PRO A 236 -11.62 -17.32 11.18
CA PRO A 236 -10.19 -17.35 11.48
C PRO A 236 -9.35 -18.15 10.49
N ASP A 237 -9.96 -19.05 9.73
CA ASP A 237 -9.28 -19.85 8.71
C ASP A 237 -9.15 -19.11 7.37
N GLU A 238 -9.81 -17.97 7.21
CA GLU A 238 -9.69 -17.13 6.02
C GLU A 238 -8.61 -16.06 6.23
N ALA A 239 -7.89 -15.76 5.16
CA ALA A 239 -6.90 -14.69 5.17
C ALA A 239 -7.56 -13.37 4.80
N ALA A 240 -7.77 -12.50 5.78
CA ALA A 240 -8.35 -11.18 5.56
C ALA A 240 -7.44 -10.33 4.65
N PRO A 241 -8.01 -9.55 3.72
CA PRO A 241 -7.24 -8.62 2.90
C PRO A 241 -6.57 -7.53 3.75
N ASP A 242 -5.28 -7.38 3.57
CA ASP A 242 -4.45 -6.53 4.40
C ASP A 242 -3.35 -5.82 3.59
N SER A 243 -2.95 -4.66 4.06
CA SER A 243 -1.85 -3.88 3.50
C SER A 243 -1.08 -3.15 4.60
N HIS A 244 0.23 -3.33 4.62
CA HIS A 244 1.10 -2.59 5.52
C HIS A 244 2.11 -1.75 4.74
N THR A 245 2.23 -0.48 5.10
CA THR A 245 3.22 0.46 4.56
C THR A 245 4.26 0.76 5.62
N PHE A 246 5.52 0.45 5.34
CA PHE A 246 6.64 0.65 6.25
C PHE A 246 7.52 1.80 5.78
N ARG A 247 7.77 2.78 6.64
CA ARG A 247 8.85 3.75 6.47
C ARG A 247 10.13 3.19 7.08
N VAL A 248 11.19 3.10 6.27
CA VAL A 248 12.50 2.59 6.68
C VAL A 248 13.56 3.68 6.50
N GLU A 249 14.36 3.93 7.52
CA GLU A 249 15.46 4.89 7.51
C GLU A 249 16.65 4.29 8.23
N LYS A 250 17.82 4.24 7.54
CA LYS A 250 19.06 3.65 8.06
C LYS A 250 18.86 2.21 8.54
N GLY A 251 18.14 1.43 7.73
CA GLY A 251 17.80 0.04 8.00
C GLY A 251 16.83 -0.17 9.17
N LYS A 252 16.12 0.89 9.63
CA LYS A 252 15.23 0.83 10.79
C LYS A 252 13.83 1.30 10.42
N ILE A 253 12.81 0.54 10.87
CA ILE A 253 11.39 0.90 10.71
C ILE A 253 11.07 2.09 11.61
N ARG A 254 10.44 3.12 11.05
CA ARG A 254 10.00 4.35 11.74
C ARG A 254 8.50 4.42 11.91
N TYR A 255 7.77 4.10 10.86
CA TYR A 255 6.31 4.14 10.84
C TYR A 255 5.79 2.90 10.15
N ILE A 256 4.62 2.43 10.59
CA ILE A 256 3.89 1.33 9.97
C ILE A 256 2.44 1.78 9.86
N HIS A 257 1.91 1.88 8.64
CA HIS A 257 0.49 2.12 8.39
C HIS A 257 -0.19 0.84 7.98
N THR A 258 -1.34 0.54 8.57
CA THR A 258 -2.10 -0.70 8.35
C THR A 258 -3.49 -0.40 7.85
N LEU A 259 -3.88 -1.06 6.76
CA LEU A 259 -5.23 -1.13 6.24
C LEU A 259 -5.66 -2.59 6.21
N SER A 260 -6.63 -2.95 7.05
CA SER A 260 -7.14 -4.32 7.15
C SER A 260 -8.66 -4.31 7.05
N THR A 261 -9.20 -5.14 6.18
CA THR A 261 -10.64 -5.20 5.93
C THR A 261 -11.24 -6.47 6.49
N CYS A 262 -12.45 -6.37 7.07
CA CYS A 262 -13.17 -7.47 7.69
C CYS A 262 -14.62 -7.47 7.20
N GLU A 263 -14.80 -7.90 5.96
CA GLU A 263 -16.09 -7.87 5.28
C GLU A 263 -17.20 -8.59 6.05
N GLY A 264 -18.26 -7.84 6.40
CA GLY A 264 -19.45 -8.39 7.05
C GLY A 264 -19.29 -8.73 8.53
N HIS A 265 -18.12 -8.51 9.13
CA HIS A 265 -17.84 -8.83 10.54
C HIS A 265 -17.31 -7.60 11.29
N PRO A 266 -18.20 -6.70 11.76
CA PRO A 266 -17.80 -5.46 12.40
C PRO A 266 -16.75 -5.65 13.50
N GLY A 267 -15.68 -4.85 13.45
CA GLY A 267 -14.54 -4.96 14.35
C GLY A 267 -13.77 -6.25 14.20
N CYS A 268 -13.84 -6.90 13.03
CA CYS A 268 -13.16 -8.17 12.74
C CYS A 268 -13.58 -9.28 13.72
N GLY A 269 -14.86 -9.35 14.06
CA GLY A 269 -15.40 -10.33 15.02
C GLY A 269 -14.92 -10.12 16.46
N MET A 270 -14.32 -8.98 16.78
CA MET A 270 -13.98 -8.61 18.16
C MET A 270 -15.21 -8.05 18.87
N ASN A 271 -15.69 -8.75 19.90
CA ASN A 271 -16.72 -8.26 20.81
C ASN A 271 -16.08 -7.26 21.80
N GLY A 272 -16.16 -5.97 21.49
CA GLY A 272 -15.69 -4.92 22.39
C GLY A 272 -14.56 -4.07 21.79
N THR A 273 -14.44 -2.86 22.32
CA THR A 273 -13.45 -1.85 21.95
C THR A 273 -12.03 -2.43 21.89
N ILE A 274 -11.34 -2.19 20.76
CA ILE A 274 -9.89 -2.25 20.76
C ILE A 274 -9.42 -1.37 21.90
N PRO A 275 -8.58 -1.86 22.83
CA PRO A 275 -8.11 -1.03 23.91
C PRO A 275 -7.36 0.16 23.33
N THR A 276 -8.00 1.31 23.30
CA THR A 276 -7.33 2.60 23.15
C THR A 276 -6.59 2.84 24.47
N ARG A 277 -5.34 2.38 24.54
CA ARG A 277 -4.44 2.74 25.63
C ARG A 277 -3.71 4.04 25.37
#